data_3fe1de49c8c6a1dbc6254078636168bf
#
_entry.id   3fe1de49c8c6a1dbc6254078636168bf
#
_cell.length_a   1.000
_cell.length_b   1.000
_cell.length_c   1.000
_cell.angle_alpha   90.00
_cell.angle_beta   90.00
_cell.angle_gamma   90.00
#
_symmetry.space_group_name_H-M   'P 1'
#
loop_
_entity.id
_entity.type
_entity.pdbx_description
1 polymer ?
#
loop_
_entity_poly.entity_id
_entity_poly.type
_entity_poly.pdbx_seq_one_letter_code
_entity_poly.pdbx_strand_id
1 'polypeptide(L)'
;YIEKVPSGLHAKLPFGIDNVITVPTQRQQKLEFGFATAGFTNPDQIGNEPALEKSMVTGDLNAALVEWIVQYRITDPEKYLFDVRSPGQTLRELSEAVMREVVGDRTVDEIITIGRQEIEDTALERIRELAERYRLGVSINQVQLKNVNPPEPVQPSFNEVNRAQQD
;
A
#
# COMPACT_ATOMS: atom_id res chain seq x y z
N TYR A 1 28.19 9.26 -14.23
CA TYR A 1 27.22 10.01 -15.04
C TYR A 1 25.97 9.17 -15.19
N ILE A 2 24.81 9.73 -14.89
CA ILE A 2 23.51 9.07 -15.01
C ILE A 2 22.75 9.79 -16.12
N GLU A 3 22.28 9.05 -17.11
CA GLU A 3 21.47 9.57 -18.20
C GLU A 3 20.13 8.83 -18.26
N LYS A 4 19.04 9.57 -18.32
CA LYS A 4 17.69 9.02 -18.52
C LYS A 4 17.44 8.87 -20.03
N VAL A 5 17.24 7.63 -20.45
CA VAL A 5 16.98 7.31 -21.85
C VAL A 5 15.52 6.87 -21.99
N PRO A 6 14.75 7.43 -22.96
CA PRO A 6 13.36 7.03 -23.18
C PRO A 6 13.26 5.57 -23.64
N SER A 7 12.06 5.00 -23.62
CA SER A 7 11.82 3.66 -24.16
C SER A 7 12.13 3.62 -25.67
N GLY A 8 12.88 2.62 -26.12
CA GLY A 8 13.27 2.45 -27.51
C GLY A 8 14.56 1.65 -27.66
N LEU A 9 15.07 1.63 -28.89
CA LEU A 9 16.34 0.98 -29.21
C LEU A 9 17.51 1.97 -28.98
N HIS A 10 18.38 1.64 -28.05
CA HIS A 10 19.57 2.44 -27.71
C HIS A 10 20.83 1.59 -27.80
N ALA A 11 21.89 2.17 -28.31
CA ALA A 11 23.20 1.55 -28.32
C ALA A 11 23.91 1.84 -26.99
N LYS A 12 24.57 0.82 -26.43
CA LYS A 12 25.42 0.98 -25.24
C LYS A 12 26.86 0.62 -25.56
N LEU A 13 27.80 1.25 -24.87
CA LEU A 13 29.20 0.90 -25.00
C LEU A 13 29.48 -0.51 -24.46
N PRO A 14 30.25 -1.33 -25.19
CA PRO A 14 30.60 -2.68 -24.79
C PRO A 14 31.56 -2.69 -23.59
N PHE A 15 31.91 -3.91 -23.11
CA PHE A 15 32.90 -4.14 -22.05
C PHE A 15 32.54 -3.63 -20.66
N GLY A 16 31.22 -3.43 -20.36
CA GLY A 16 30.78 -3.03 -19.01
C GLY A 16 31.00 -1.55 -18.70
N ILE A 17 31.31 -0.72 -19.70
CA ILE A 17 31.45 0.73 -19.53
C ILE A 17 30.07 1.36 -19.21
N ASP A 18 29.04 0.92 -19.94
CA ASP A 18 27.65 1.35 -19.66
C ASP A 18 26.86 0.26 -18.96
N ASN A 19 26.28 0.59 -17.81
CA ASN A 19 25.33 -0.26 -17.10
C ASN A 19 23.91 0.29 -17.29
N VAL A 20 23.02 -0.51 -17.87
CA VAL A 20 21.64 -0.13 -18.14
C VAL A 20 20.70 -0.78 -17.12
N ILE A 21 19.95 0.04 -16.40
CA ILE A 21 18.90 -0.40 -15.47
C ILE A 21 17.54 -0.04 -16.08
N THR A 22 16.71 -1.05 -16.29
CA THR A 22 15.35 -0.86 -16.82
C THR A 22 14.34 -0.69 -15.71
N VAL A 23 13.60 0.42 -15.72
CA VAL A 23 12.55 0.71 -14.74
C VAL A 23 11.20 0.78 -15.44
N PRO A 24 10.16 0.06 -14.98
CA PRO A 24 8.85 0.01 -15.62
C PRO A 24 7.99 1.25 -15.26
N THR A 25 8.31 2.41 -15.85
CA THR A 25 7.62 3.68 -15.55
C THR A 25 6.19 3.75 -16.08
N GLN A 26 5.86 2.99 -17.12
CA GLN A 26 4.53 2.97 -17.74
C GLN A 26 3.58 1.97 -17.06
N ARG A 27 4.12 1.04 -16.30
CA ARG A 27 3.34 -0.01 -15.67
C ARG A 27 2.80 0.45 -14.33
N GLN A 28 1.49 0.27 -14.10
CA GLN A 28 0.88 0.40 -12.79
C GLN A 28 1.25 -0.82 -11.95
N GLN A 29 1.73 -0.58 -10.76
CA GLN A 29 2.10 -1.58 -9.78
C GLN A 29 1.12 -1.54 -8.60
N LYS A 30 1.03 -2.63 -7.84
CA LYS A 30 0.20 -2.71 -6.65
C LYS A 30 0.96 -3.34 -5.49
N LEU A 31 0.72 -2.83 -4.30
CA LEU A 31 1.05 -3.46 -3.04
C LEU A 31 -0.24 -3.99 -2.41
N GLU A 32 -0.23 -5.24 -2.01
CA GLU A 32 -1.33 -5.90 -1.33
C GLU A 32 -0.99 -6.07 0.14
N PHE A 33 -1.94 -5.80 1.03
CA PHE A 33 -1.77 -5.85 2.47
C PHE A 33 -2.84 -6.74 3.11
N GLY A 34 -2.39 -7.64 3.97
CA GLY A 34 -3.27 -8.58 4.68
C GLY A 34 -3.69 -9.80 3.84
N PHE A 35 -3.41 -9.82 2.56
CA PHE A 35 -3.65 -10.95 1.66
C PHE A 35 -2.62 -10.96 0.52
N ALA A 36 -2.54 -12.09 -0.19
CA ALA A 36 -1.71 -12.21 -1.38
C ALA A 36 -2.52 -12.87 -2.50
N THR A 37 -2.50 -12.25 -3.68
CA THR A 37 -3.12 -12.85 -4.87
C THR A 37 -2.22 -13.94 -5.43
N ALA A 38 -2.74 -15.14 -5.59
CA ALA A 38 -2.00 -16.27 -6.16
C ALA A 38 -1.48 -15.94 -7.58
N GLY A 39 -0.20 -16.22 -7.83
CA GLY A 39 0.45 -15.95 -9.12
C GLY A 39 0.91 -14.50 -9.32
N PHE A 40 0.68 -13.62 -8.40
CA PHE A 40 1.21 -12.26 -8.44
C PHE A 40 2.59 -12.21 -7.75
N THR A 41 3.63 -11.95 -8.51
CA THR A 41 5.00 -11.85 -8.01
C THR A 41 5.42 -10.39 -7.98
N ASN A 42 5.19 -9.72 -6.86
CA ASN A 42 5.85 -8.47 -6.55
C ASN A 42 7.02 -8.78 -5.61
N PRO A 43 8.26 -8.48 -5.98
CA PRO A 43 9.43 -8.73 -5.13
C PRO A 43 9.34 -7.99 -3.79
N ASP A 44 8.64 -6.85 -3.74
CA ASP A 44 8.44 -6.06 -2.52
C ASP A 44 7.38 -6.67 -1.58
N GLN A 45 6.72 -7.76 -1.98
CA GLN A 45 5.71 -8.47 -1.20
C GLN A 45 6.27 -9.69 -0.45
N ILE A 46 7.55 -9.97 -0.62
CA ILE A 46 8.24 -11.12 -0.02
C ILE A 46 8.62 -10.77 1.42
N GLY A 47 8.02 -11.44 2.38
CA GLY A 47 8.56 -11.56 3.72
C GLY A 47 7.66 -11.19 4.90
N ASN A 48 6.50 -10.58 4.72
CA ASN A 48 5.63 -10.26 5.85
C ASN A 48 4.48 -11.27 5.96
N GLU A 49 4.21 -11.70 7.18
CA GLU A 49 3.05 -12.54 7.45
C GLU A 49 1.77 -11.72 7.23
N PRO A 50 0.92 -12.06 6.25
CA PRO A 50 -0.28 -11.30 5.93
C PRO A 50 -1.22 -11.10 7.13
N ALA A 51 -1.15 -12.01 8.11
CA ALA A 51 -1.97 -11.95 9.32
C ALA A 51 -1.60 -10.77 10.23
N LEU A 52 -0.31 -10.43 10.34
CA LEU A 52 0.16 -9.31 11.16
C LEU A 52 -0.16 -7.96 10.50
N GLU A 53 -0.03 -7.88 9.18
CA GLU A 53 -0.30 -6.64 8.43
C GLU A 53 -1.76 -6.21 8.54
N LYS A 54 -2.71 -7.16 8.47
CA LYS A 54 -4.14 -6.85 8.51
C LYS A 54 -4.70 -6.55 9.89
N SER A 55 -4.01 -6.97 10.96
CA SER A 55 -4.50 -6.75 12.32
C SER A 55 -4.21 -5.33 12.79
N MET A 56 -5.26 -4.55 13.06
CA MET A 56 -5.19 -3.17 13.51
C MET A 56 -6.07 -2.93 14.73
N VAL A 57 -5.71 -1.91 15.51
CA VAL A 57 -6.51 -1.44 16.64
C VAL A 57 -7.17 -0.12 16.25
N THR A 58 -8.46 -0.03 16.44
CA THR A 58 -9.28 1.15 16.18
C THR A 58 -9.23 2.13 17.35
N GLY A 59 -9.71 3.35 17.15
CA GLY A 59 -9.69 4.40 18.16
C GLY A 59 -10.52 4.08 19.42
N ASP A 60 -11.50 3.22 19.31
CA ASP A 60 -12.31 2.69 20.42
C ASP A 60 -11.72 1.40 21.03
N LEU A 61 -10.43 1.12 20.77
CA LEU A 61 -9.66 -0.02 21.29
C LEU A 61 -10.21 -1.40 20.88
N ASN A 62 -10.97 -1.47 19.82
CA ASN A 62 -11.39 -2.73 19.23
C ASN A 62 -10.34 -3.22 18.21
N ALA A 63 -10.26 -4.54 18.02
CA ALA A 63 -9.46 -5.11 16.97
C ALA A 63 -10.25 -5.14 15.65
N ALA A 64 -9.60 -4.81 14.55
CA ALA A 64 -10.15 -4.93 13.21
C ALA A 64 -9.14 -5.62 12.27
N LEU A 65 -9.65 -6.45 11.36
CA LEU A 65 -8.87 -7.03 10.28
C LEU A 65 -9.13 -6.21 9.03
N VAL A 66 -8.12 -5.46 8.58
CA VAL A 66 -8.20 -4.55 7.44
C VAL A 66 -7.34 -5.08 6.32
N GLU A 67 -7.92 -5.30 5.15
CA GLU A 67 -7.22 -5.70 3.93
C GLU A 67 -7.35 -4.57 2.90
N TRP A 68 -6.22 -4.15 2.32
CA TRP A 68 -6.21 -3.05 1.35
C TRP A 68 -5.16 -3.22 0.26
N ILE A 69 -5.29 -2.39 -0.78
CA ILE A 69 -4.35 -2.33 -1.90
C ILE A 69 -3.93 -0.87 -2.10
N VAL A 70 -2.65 -0.67 -2.34
CA VAL A 70 -2.09 0.59 -2.81
C VAL A 70 -1.65 0.41 -4.27
N GLN A 71 -2.19 1.25 -5.16
CA GLN A 71 -1.80 1.26 -6.56
C GLN A 71 -0.90 2.47 -6.82
N TYR A 72 0.25 2.21 -7.40
CA TYR A 72 1.24 3.24 -7.66
C TYR A 72 1.94 3.03 -9.01
N ARG A 73 2.67 4.05 -9.45
CA ARG A 73 3.51 4.02 -10.63
C ARG A 73 4.83 4.74 -10.34
N ILE A 74 5.92 4.23 -10.90
CA ILE A 74 7.22 4.89 -10.82
C ILE A 74 7.22 6.04 -11.83
N THR A 75 7.36 7.27 -11.33
CA THR A 75 7.34 8.50 -12.16
C THR A 75 8.73 9.08 -12.35
N ASP A 76 9.61 8.92 -11.37
CA ASP A 76 10.99 9.37 -11.42
C ASP A 76 11.95 8.20 -11.14
N PRO A 77 12.47 7.53 -12.19
CA PRO A 77 13.38 6.40 -12.05
C PRO A 77 14.67 6.72 -11.29
N GLU A 78 15.18 7.95 -11.40
CA GLU A 78 16.41 8.36 -10.75
C GLU A 78 16.22 8.40 -9.23
N LYS A 79 15.17 9.08 -8.75
CA LYS A 79 14.82 9.08 -7.32
C LYS A 79 14.56 7.68 -6.82
N TYR A 80 13.80 6.89 -7.57
CA TYR A 80 13.45 5.53 -7.21
C TYR A 80 14.66 4.61 -7.04
N LEU A 81 15.70 4.78 -7.87
CA LEU A 81 16.88 3.91 -7.85
C LEU A 81 17.99 4.40 -6.91
N PHE A 82 18.11 5.72 -6.69
CA PHE A 82 19.31 6.29 -6.08
C PHE A 82 19.07 7.10 -4.81
N ASP A 83 17.86 7.65 -4.58
CA ASP A 83 17.60 8.46 -3.40
C ASP A 83 17.30 7.58 -2.16
N VAL A 84 16.70 6.40 -2.36
CA VAL A 84 16.32 5.49 -1.28
C VAL A 84 16.84 4.08 -1.57
N ARG A 85 17.39 3.41 -0.56
CA ARG A 85 17.97 2.06 -0.71
C ARG A 85 16.98 1.01 -1.20
N SER A 86 15.76 1.03 -0.66
CA SER A 86 14.70 0.04 -0.93
C SER A 86 13.35 0.76 -1.05
N PRO A 87 13.08 1.46 -2.15
CA PRO A 87 11.89 2.33 -2.27
C PRO A 87 10.58 1.56 -2.20
N GLY A 88 10.52 0.33 -2.72
CA GLY A 88 9.34 -0.52 -2.63
C GLY A 88 9.03 -0.93 -1.19
N GLN A 89 10.04 -1.36 -0.44
CA GLN A 89 9.91 -1.71 0.97
C GLN A 89 9.55 -0.48 1.81
N THR A 90 10.19 0.66 1.57
CA THR A 90 9.88 1.92 2.26
C THR A 90 8.44 2.36 1.99
N LEU A 91 7.98 2.26 0.74
CA LEU A 91 6.58 2.56 0.40
C LEU A 91 5.61 1.62 1.12
N ARG A 92 5.96 0.34 1.26
CA ARG A 92 5.16 -0.64 1.98
C ARG A 92 5.02 -0.28 3.46
N GLU A 93 6.14 -0.08 4.17
CA GLU A 93 6.18 0.28 5.59
C GLU A 93 5.45 1.60 5.86
N LEU A 94 5.63 2.58 4.99
CA LEU A 94 4.96 3.87 5.05
C LEU A 94 3.44 3.72 4.88
N SER A 95 3.00 2.93 3.90
CA SER A 95 1.58 2.70 3.65
C SER A 95 0.91 1.98 4.83
N GLU A 96 1.61 1.04 5.45
CA GLU A 96 1.14 0.33 6.64
C GLU A 96 1.02 1.29 7.84
N ALA A 97 2.02 2.13 8.07
CA ALA A 97 2.01 3.11 9.16
C ALA A 97 0.86 4.12 9.01
N VAL A 98 0.64 4.63 7.79
CA VAL A 98 -0.46 5.56 7.50
C VAL A 98 -1.82 4.87 7.69
N MET A 99 -1.99 3.64 7.21
CA MET A 99 -3.26 2.94 7.39
C MET A 99 -3.57 2.69 8.86
N ARG A 100 -2.56 2.33 9.67
CA ARG A 100 -2.73 2.20 11.12
C ARG A 100 -3.09 3.51 11.81
N GLU A 101 -2.50 4.62 11.39
CA GLU A 101 -2.86 5.96 11.88
C GLU A 101 -4.32 6.28 11.55
N VAL A 102 -4.73 6.15 10.29
CA VAL A 102 -6.09 6.51 9.83
C VAL A 102 -7.17 5.62 10.45
N VAL A 103 -6.89 4.32 10.61
CA VAL A 103 -7.81 3.36 11.27
C VAL A 103 -7.84 3.60 12.78
N GLY A 104 -6.70 3.92 13.39
CA GLY A 104 -6.60 4.20 14.84
C GLY A 104 -7.33 5.45 15.30
N ASP A 105 -7.63 6.37 14.39
CA ASP A 105 -8.39 7.59 14.68
C ASP A 105 -9.92 7.39 14.55
N ARG A 106 -10.39 6.18 14.24
CA ARG A 106 -11.80 5.88 13.97
C ARG A 106 -12.33 4.73 14.80
N THR A 107 -13.64 4.72 15.00
CA THR A 107 -14.33 3.59 15.67
C THR A 107 -14.51 2.43 14.68
N VAL A 108 -14.65 1.21 15.21
CA VAL A 108 -14.88 0.02 14.39
C VAL A 108 -16.16 0.14 13.54
N ASP A 109 -17.21 0.75 14.08
CA ASP A 109 -18.48 0.95 13.36
C ASP A 109 -18.32 1.92 12.18
N GLU A 110 -17.58 3.01 12.34
CA GLU A 110 -17.27 3.94 11.26
C GLU A 110 -16.49 3.26 10.13
N ILE A 111 -15.52 2.42 10.46
CA ILE A 111 -14.70 1.73 9.47
C ILE A 111 -15.53 0.72 8.66
N ILE A 112 -16.46 0.02 9.31
CA ILE A 112 -17.28 -1.02 8.67
C ILE A 112 -18.40 -0.42 7.82
N THR A 113 -19.01 0.70 8.24
CA THR A 113 -20.26 1.22 7.66
C THR A 113 -20.08 2.36 6.66
N ILE A 114 -19.61 3.52 7.11
CA ILE A 114 -19.69 4.78 6.33
C ILE A 114 -18.31 5.32 5.95
N GLY A 115 -17.29 5.00 6.73
CA GLY A 115 -15.97 5.62 6.65
C GLY A 115 -15.06 5.12 5.52
N ARG A 116 -15.46 4.10 4.75
CA ARG A 116 -14.58 3.42 3.79
C ARG A 116 -13.95 4.41 2.80
N GLN A 117 -14.74 5.21 2.12
CA GLN A 117 -14.24 6.17 1.13
C GLN A 117 -13.36 7.24 1.79
N GLU A 118 -13.77 7.74 2.94
CA GLU A 118 -13.02 8.76 3.67
C GLU A 118 -11.66 8.22 4.17
N ILE A 119 -11.61 6.95 4.59
CA ILE A 119 -10.36 6.27 4.95
C ILE A 119 -9.45 6.14 3.73
N GLU A 120 -10.00 5.70 2.59
CA GLU A 120 -9.26 5.56 1.33
C GLU A 120 -8.66 6.90 0.88
N ASP A 121 -9.46 7.98 0.91
CA ASP A 121 -9.04 9.32 0.49
C ASP A 121 -7.99 9.91 1.45
N THR A 122 -8.22 9.78 2.77
CA THR A 122 -7.28 10.27 3.79
C THR A 122 -5.94 9.52 3.72
N ALA A 123 -6.00 8.19 3.60
CA ALA A 123 -4.80 7.37 3.45
C ALA A 123 -4.05 7.70 2.16
N LEU A 124 -4.77 7.88 1.05
CA LEU A 124 -4.18 8.26 -0.24
C LEU A 124 -3.42 9.59 -0.14
N GLU A 125 -4.02 10.61 0.46
CA GLU A 125 -3.39 11.92 0.62
C GLU A 125 -2.13 11.84 1.49
N ARG A 126 -2.23 11.15 2.64
CA ARG A 126 -1.09 10.98 3.55
C ARG A 126 0.05 10.19 2.94
N ILE A 127 -0.25 9.09 2.23
CA ILE A 127 0.78 8.30 1.55
C ILE A 127 1.45 9.12 0.45
N ARG A 128 0.71 9.94 -0.31
CA ARG A 128 1.28 10.85 -1.32
C ARG A 128 2.24 11.85 -0.71
N GLU A 129 1.81 12.54 0.35
CA GLU A 129 2.64 13.52 1.07
C GLU A 129 3.95 12.90 1.54
N LEU A 130 3.89 11.73 2.16
CA LEU A 130 5.07 11.06 2.68
C LEU A 130 5.95 10.48 1.57
N ALA A 131 5.38 9.92 0.50
CA ALA A 131 6.13 9.43 -0.65
C ALA A 131 6.92 10.55 -1.34
N GLU A 132 6.36 11.75 -1.41
CA GLU A 132 7.05 12.94 -1.92
C GLU A 132 8.13 13.44 -0.95
N ARG A 133 7.82 13.52 0.35
CA ARG A 133 8.78 13.92 1.39
C ARG A 133 10.00 13.01 1.43
N TYR A 134 9.82 11.71 1.30
CA TYR A 134 10.91 10.73 1.24
C TYR A 134 11.52 10.58 -0.15
N ARG A 135 11.04 11.32 -1.13
CA ARG A 135 11.56 11.34 -2.50
C ARG A 135 11.60 9.94 -3.16
N LEU A 136 10.55 9.15 -2.95
CA LEU A 136 10.50 7.78 -3.45
C LEU A 136 10.43 7.67 -4.98
N GLY A 137 10.18 8.75 -5.71
CA GLY A 137 10.07 8.76 -7.17
C GLY A 137 8.84 8.00 -7.70
N VAL A 138 7.79 7.89 -6.86
CA VAL A 138 6.54 7.21 -7.20
C VAL A 138 5.35 8.16 -7.14
N SER A 139 4.31 7.85 -7.91
CA SER A 139 3.00 8.51 -7.82
C SER A 139 1.98 7.49 -7.34
N ILE A 140 1.28 7.81 -6.26
CA ILE A 140 0.22 6.96 -5.72
C ILE A 140 -1.08 7.29 -6.43
N ASN A 141 -1.65 6.32 -7.11
CA ASN A 141 -2.85 6.50 -7.91
C ASN A 141 -4.11 6.32 -7.07
N GLN A 142 -4.14 5.24 -6.28
CA GLN A 142 -5.32 4.86 -5.50
C GLN A 142 -4.91 4.03 -4.27
N VAL A 143 -5.67 4.23 -3.19
CA VAL A 143 -5.74 3.30 -2.05
C VAL A 143 -7.15 2.72 -2.04
N GLN A 144 -7.29 1.43 -1.86
CA GLN A 144 -8.58 0.75 -1.87
C GLN A 144 -8.65 -0.27 -0.73
N LEU A 145 -9.65 -0.12 0.13
CA LEU A 145 -10.00 -1.13 1.12
C LEU A 145 -10.68 -2.32 0.44
N LYS A 146 -10.25 -3.53 0.75
CA LYS A 146 -10.86 -4.76 0.26
C LYS A 146 -11.85 -5.32 1.24
N ASN A 147 -11.37 -5.73 2.41
CA ASN A 147 -12.18 -6.28 3.47
C ASN A 147 -11.88 -5.57 4.78
N VAL A 148 -12.93 -5.33 5.56
CA VAL A 148 -12.82 -4.88 6.93
C VAL A 148 -13.75 -5.76 7.76
N ASN A 149 -13.17 -6.56 8.64
CA ASN A 149 -13.90 -7.50 9.46
C ASN A 149 -13.43 -7.42 10.92
N PRO A 150 -14.32 -7.62 11.89
CA PRO A 150 -13.89 -7.89 13.25
C PRO A 150 -13.17 -9.25 13.29
N PRO A 151 -12.25 -9.49 14.25
CA PRO A 151 -11.60 -10.78 14.44
C PRO A 151 -12.62 -11.92 14.60
N GLU A 152 -12.29 -13.11 14.11
CA GLU A 152 -13.18 -14.29 14.15
C GLU A 152 -13.85 -14.56 15.52
N PRO A 153 -13.14 -14.43 16.65
CA PRO A 153 -13.76 -14.68 17.96
C PRO A 153 -14.96 -13.78 18.30
N VAL A 154 -15.04 -12.58 17.72
CA VAL A 154 -16.09 -11.59 18.01
C VAL A 154 -17.12 -11.44 16.89
N GLN A 155 -16.92 -12.07 15.74
CA GLN A 155 -17.83 -12.02 14.59
C GLN A 155 -19.27 -12.46 14.92
N PRO A 156 -19.51 -13.53 15.72
CA PRO A 156 -20.87 -13.92 16.08
C PRO A 156 -21.63 -12.83 16.82
N SER A 157 -20.98 -12.14 17.76
CA SER A 157 -21.61 -11.07 18.55
C SER A 157 -21.96 -9.84 17.69
N PHE A 158 -21.11 -9.48 16.73
CA PHE A 158 -21.39 -8.42 15.77
C PHE A 158 -22.58 -8.76 14.85
N ASN A 159 -22.69 -10.00 14.42
CA ASN A 159 -23.80 -10.45 13.60
C ASN A 159 -25.14 -10.46 14.33
N GLU A 160 -25.14 -10.73 15.65
CA GLU A 160 -26.33 -10.66 16.49
C GLU A 160 -26.81 -9.21 16.69
N VAL A 161 -25.88 -8.28 16.93
CA VAL A 161 -26.21 -6.85 17.07
C VAL A 161 -26.80 -6.29 15.77
N ASN A 162 -26.19 -6.60 14.61
CA ASN A 162 -26.70 -6.16 13.31
C ASN A 162 -28.08 -6.76 13.00
N ARG A 163 -28.40 -7.99 13.42
CA ARG A 163 -29.72 -8.55 13.29
C ARG A 163 -30.75 -7.85 14.15
N ALA A 164 -30.40 -7.53 15.39
CA ALA A 164 -31.28 -6.82 16.31
C ALA A 164 -31.59 -5.37 15.89
N GLN A 165 -30.77 -4.77 15.03
CA GLN A 165 -31.00 -3.43 14.47
C GLN A 165 -31.83 -3.44 13.17
N GLN A 166 -32.02 -4.60 12.54
CA GLN A 166 -32.82 -4.75 11.32
C GLN A 166 -34.26 -5.21 11.55
N ASP A 167 -34.62 -5.62 12.77
CA ASP A 167 -35.97 -5.95 13.23
C ASP A 167 -36.62 -4.73 13.95
#